data_1f804933289aa8673bdd04c850c666ed
#
_entry.id   1f804933289aa8673bdd04c850c666ed
#
_cell.length_a   1.000
_cell.length_b   1.000
_cell.length_c   1.000
_cell.angle_alpha   90.00
_cell.angle_beta   90.00
_cell.angle_gamma   90.00
#
_symmetry.space_group_name_H-M   'P 1'
#
loop_
_entity.id
_entity.type
_entity.pdbx_description
1 polymer ?
#
loop_
_entity_poly.entity_id
_entity_poly.type
_entity_poly.pdbx_seq_one_letter_code
_entity_poly.pdbx_strand_id
1 'polypeptide(L)'
;VKKKLFIASTLAATLVTTQVLAAAEACLQRNRLQSWRAVDDSTMIMTDIQQNQYTVRMKGRCSNLNRTAAMLIYRTWQNLSCLQSGDIIAVTAPGMGSVTCAVGGVEAGAPNTASAR
;
A
#
# COMPACT_ATOMS: atom_id res chain seq x y z
N VAL A 1 -15.51 -29.17 -51.12
CA VAL A 1 -15.36 -28.84 -50.64
C VAL A 1 -14.97 -28.41 -49.82
N LYS A 2 -14.92 -28.21 -49.58
CA LYS A 2 -14.61 -27.74 -48.93
C LYS A 2 -14.35 -27.25 -47.98
N LYS A 3 -14.28 -27.03 -47.55
CA LYS A 3 -14.08 -26.57 -46.75
C LYS A 3 -13.77 -26.10 -45.93
N LYS A 4 -13.74 -25.86 -45.45
CA LYS A 4 -13.49 -25.38 -44.75
C LYS A 4 -13.20 -24.92 -43.84
N LEU A 5 -13.07 -24.69 -43.44
CA LEU A 5 -12.82 -24.28 -42.71
C LEU A 5 -12.55 -23.77 -41.87
N PHE A 6 -12.51 -23.50 -41.29
CA PHE A 6 -12.28 -23.01 -40.58
C PHE A 6 -12.00 -22.55 -39.68
N ILE A 7 -11.89 -22.36 -39.33
CA ILE A 7 -11.69 -21.97 -38.72
C ILE A 7 -11.43 -21.54 -37.88
N ALA A 8 -11.33 -21.31 -37.49
CA ALA A 8 -11.12 -20.83 -36.77
C ALA A 8 -10.83 -20.48 -35.92
N SER A 9 -10.73 -20.26 -35.55
CA SER A 9 -10.47 -19.82 -34.83
C SER A 9 -10.21 -19.40 -33.96
N THR A 10 -10.02 -19.18 -33.61
CA THR A 10 -9.79 -18.73 -32.91
C THR A 10 -9.53 -18.37 -31.98
N LEU A 11 -9.39 -18.14 -31.49
CA LEU A 11 -9.16 -17.75 -30.76
C LEU A 11 -8.94 -17.26 -29.90
N ALA A 12 -8.87 -16.95 -29.52
CA ALA A 12 -8.76 -16.40 -28.86
C ALA A 12 -8.33 -16.15 -27.92
N ALA A 13 -8.16 -15.98 -27.52
CA ALA A 13 -7.76 -15.62 -26.71
C ALA A 13 -7.63 -15.06 -25.84
N THR A 14 -7.55 -14.74 -25.44
CA THR A 14 -7.44 -14.16 -24.74
C THR A 14 -7.06 -13.90 -23.79
N LEU A 15 -6.83 -13.75 -23.31
CA LEU A 15 -6.50 -13.44 -22.52
C LEU A 15 -6.33 -12.93 -21.73
N VAL A 16 -6.36 -12.68 -21.31
CA VAL A 16 -6.24 -12.15 -20.66
C VAL A 16 -5.88 -11.78 -19.88
N THR A 17 -5.68 -11.42 -19.48
CA THR A 17 -5.30 -10.95 -18.82
C THR A 17 -5.25 -10.65 -17.81
N THR A 18 -5.24 -10.61 -17.28
CA THR A 18 -5.30 -10.34 -16.35
C THR A 18 -4.76 -9.83 -15.64
N GLN A 19 -4.46 -9.36 -15.27
CA GLN A 19 -4.01 -8.84 -14.63
C GLN A 19 -3.95 -8.49 -13.70
N VAL A 20 -3.81 -8.66 -13.47
CA VAL A 20 -3.68 -8.33 -12.84
C VAL A 20 -3.71 -7.99 -11.96
N LEU A 21 -4.00 -7.80 -11.53
CA LEU A 21 -4.10 -7.37 -10.75
C LEU A 21 -3.42 -7.24 -9.86
N ALA A 22 -3.02 -7.53 -10.03
CA ALA A 22 -2.02 -7.19 -9.24
C ALA A 22 -2.27 -6.38 -8.13
N ALA A 23 -3.06 -5.69 -8.16
CA ALA A 23 -3.32 -4.75 -7.13
C ALA A 23 -3.63 -5.37 -5.82
N ALA A 24 -3.29 -6.59 -5.68
CA ALA A 24 -3.52 -7.25 -4.43
C ALA A 24 -2.88 -6.47 -3.31
N GLU A 25 -3.54 -6.39 -2.22
CA GLU A 25 -2.99 -5.77 -1.05
C GLU A 25 -1.82 -6.57 -0.53
N ALA A 26 -0.80 -5.86 -0.13
CA ALA A 26 0.33 -6.48 0.49
C ALA A 26 0.01 -6.78 1.94
N CYS A 27 0.66 -7.80 2.49
CA CYS A 27 0.51 -8.13 3.89
C CYS A 27 1.76 -7.73 4.65
N LEU A 28 1.68 -6.64 5.38
CA LEU A 28 2.74 -6.22 6.26
C LEU A 28 2.29 -6.45 7.69
N GLN A 29 2.93 -7.38 8.36
CA GLN A 29 2.63 -7.67 9.76
C GLN A 29 3.38 -6.68 10.63
N ARG A 30 2.71 -6.26 11.71
CA ARG A 30 3.30 -5.24 12.58
C ARG A 30 4.61 -5.69 13.19
N ASN A 31 4.71 -6.95 13.57
CA ASN A 31 5.92 -7.44 14.20
C ASN A 31 7.08 -7.55 13.24
N ARG A 32 6.85 -7.33 11.96
CA ARG A 32 7.92 -7.33 10.97
C ARG A 32 8.31 -5.94 10.53
N LEU A 33 7.66 -4.92 11.04
CA LEU A 33 7.96 -3.55 10.68
C LEU A 33 9.30 -3.14 11.29
N GLN A 34 10.18 -2.59 10.48
CA GLN A 34 11.46 -2.11 10.92
C GLN A 34 11.49 -0.59 11.02
N SER A 35 10.98 0.09 10.00
CA SER A 35 11.04 1.54 9.96
C SER A 35 9.97 2.08 9.04
N TRP A 36 9.79 3.38 9.11
CA TRP A 36 8.84 4.06 8.23
C TRP A 36 9.35 5.48 7.97
N ARG A 37 8.87 6.05 6.86
CA ARG A 37 9.11 7.46 6.58
C ARG A 37 7.95 8.01 5.80
N ALA A 38 7.69 9.29 5.96
CA ALA A 38 6.62 9.95 5.25
C ALA A 38 7.10 10.42 3.89
N VAL A 39 6.24 10.26 2.90
CA VAL A 39 6.46 10.86 1.58
C VAL A 39 5.79 12.22 1.55
N ASP A 40 4.57 12.28 2.07
CA ASP A 40 3.83 13.53 2.19
C ASP A 40 2.78 13.36 3.29
N ASP A 41 1.79 14.23 3.33
CA ASP A 41 0.79 14.22 4.39
C ASP A 41 -0.12 13.00 4.36
N SER A 42 -0.14 12.27 3.27
CA SER A 42 -1.10 11.17 3.12
C SER A 42 -0.46 9.86 2.71
N THR A 43 0.85 9.82 2.58
CA THR A 43 1.54 8.63 2.08
C THR A 43 2.80 8.40 2.89
N MET A 44 3.03 7.17 3.27
CA MET A 44 4.30 6.81 3.92
C MET A 44 4.80 5.50 3.36
N ILE A 45 6.08 5.26 3.54
CA ILE A 45 6.73 4.02 3.15
C ILE A 45 7.15 3.31 4.41
N MET A 46 6.74 2.07 4.55
CA MET A 46 7.16 1.22 5.66
C MET A 46 8.09 0.15 5.13
N THR A 47 9.12 -0.15 5.90
CA THR A 47 10.12 -1.14 5.53
C THR A 47 10.11 -2.24 6.57
N ASP A 48 10.08 -3.48 6.11
CA ASP A 48 10.07 -4.60 7.05
C ASP A 48 11.49 -5.09 7.33
N ILE A 49 11.60 -6.09 8.19
CA ILE A 49 12.90 -6.59 8.63
C ILE A 49 13.70 -7.27 7.52
N GLN A 50 13.04 -7.57 6.40
CA GLN A 50 13.70 -8.13 5.23
C GLN A 50 13.98 -7.07 4.18
N GLN A 51 13.80 -5.81 4.52
CA GLN A 51 14.04 -4.67 3.63
C GLN A 51 13.03 -4.55 2.51
N ASN A 52 11.91 -5.23 2.61
CA ASN A 52 10.82 -5.02 1.67
C ASN A 52 10.10 -3.74 2.02
N GLN A 53 9.77 -2.96 1.01
CA GLN A 53 9.09 -1.69 1.21
C GLN A 53 7.62 -1.80 0.83
N TYR A 54 6.82 -1.04 1.54
CA TYR A 54 5.37 -1.00 1.36
C TYR A 54 4.94 0.44 1.32
N THR A 55 4.09 0.77 0.37
CA THR A 55 3.50 2.10 0.30
C THR A 55 2.18 2.05 1.05
N VAL A 56 2.05 2.89 2.05
CA VAL A 56 0.84 2.97 2.86
C VAL A 56 0.19 4.32 2.60
N ARG A 57 -1.01 4.28 2.06
CA ARG A 57 -1.76 5.48 1.76
C ARG A 57 -2.84 5.66 2.80
N MET A 58 -2.92 6.87 3.32
CA MET A 58 -3.93 7.19 4.32
C MET A 58 -5.22 7.62 3.62
N LYS A 59 -6.32 7.52 4.35
CA LYS A 59 -7.58 8.04 3.85
C LYS A 59 -7.57 9.54 4.01
N GLY A 60 -7.05 10.22 3.03
CA GLY A 60 -6.95 11.65 3.08
C GLY A 60 -5.73 12.11 3.84
N ARG A 61 -5.75 13.35 4.22
CA ARG A 61 -4.60 14.01 4.79
C ARG A 61 -4.44 13.66 6.28
N CYS A 62 -3.22 13.34 6.66
CA CYS A 62 -2.89 13.07 8.04
C CYS A 62 -1.89 14.13 8.49
N SER A 63 -2.36 15.13 9.19
CA SER A 63 -1.64 16.40 9.29
C SER A 63 -0.31 16.33 10.00
N ASN A 64 -0.08 15.36 10.87
CA ASN A 64 1.19 15.27 11.58
C ASN A 64 2.17 14.32 10.90
N LEU A 65 1.74 13.63 9.85
CA LEU A 65 2.51 12.52 9.31
C LEU A 65 3.86 12.95 8.78
N ASN A 66 3.92 14.07 8.10
CA ASN A 66 5.14 14.53 7.43
C ASN A 66 5.89 15.56 8.27
N ARG A 67 5.71 15.53 9.57
CA ARG A 67 6.43 16.47 10.43
C ARG A 67 7.68 15.82 10.99
N THR A 68 8.65 16.65 11.32
CA THR A 68 9.89 16.19 11.92
C THR A 68 9.60 15.46 13.23
N ALA A 69 10.23 14.32 13.40
CA ALA A 69 10.12 13.52 14.62
C ALA A 69 8.71 13.04 14.92
N ALA A 70 7.90 12.86 13.88
CA ALA A 70 6.58 12.29 14.04
C ALA A 70 6.70 10.86 14.55
N MET A 71 5.77 10.46 15.38
CA MET A 71 5.73 9.12 15.95
C MET A 71 4.39 8.50 15.66
N LEU A 72 4.41 7.21 15.38
CA LEU A 72 3.19 6.46 15.07
C LEU A 72 2.81 5.57 16.23
N ILE A 73 1.53 5.55 16.54
CA ILE A 73 0.96 4.64 17.52
C ILE A 73 -0.12 3.85 16.79
N TYR A 74 0.06 2.53 16.74
CA TYR A 74 -0.84 1.66 15.98
C TYR A 74 -1.97 1.23 16.91
N ARG A 75 -3.18 1.63 16.56
CA ARG A 75 -4.33 1.39 17.43
C ARG A 75 -5.01 0.07 17.16
N THR A 76 -5.16 -0.30 15.90
CA THR A 76 -5.90 -1.50 15.54
C THR A 76 -5.04 -2.55 14.87
N TRP A 77 -3.84 -2.19 14.46
CA TRP A 77 -2.94 -3.09 13.75
C TRP A 77 -2.20 -3.94 14.76
N GLN A 78 -2.50 -5.23 14.75
CA GLN A 78 -1.92 -6.16 15.72
C GLN A 78 -0.69 -6.84 15.16
N ASN A 79 0.09 -7.47 16.05
CA ASN A 79 1.41 -7.99 15.68
C ASN A 79 1.42 -8.93 14.48
N LEU A 80 0.44 -9.82 14.42
CA LEU A 80 0.40 -10.83 13.36
C LEU A 80 -0.60 -10.49 12.28
N SER A 81 -1.24 -9.35 12.37
CA SER A 81 -2.24 -8.94 11.40
C SER A 81 -1.59 -8.14 10.29
N CYS A 82 -2.13 -8.29 9.09
CA CYS A 82 -1.73 -7.44 7.99
C CYS A 82 -2.29 -6.04 8.17
N LEU A 83 -1.47 -5.04 7.92
CA LEU A 83 -1.96 -3.68 7.89
C LEU A 83 -2.92 -3.55 6.72
N GLN A 84 -4.09 -2.97 6.96
CA GLN A 84 -5.11 -2.93 5.93
C GLN A 84 -5.92 -1.66 6.01
N SER A 85 -6.69 -1.44 4.96
CA SER A 85 -7.59 -0.30 4.89
C SER A 85 -8.51 -0.31 6.10
N GLY A 86 -8.64 0.85 6.71
CA GLY A 86 -9.46 0.99 7.90
C GLY A 86 -8.70 0.92 9.20
N ASP A 87 -7.46 0.44 9.19
CA ASP A 87 -6.67 0.44 10.41
C ASP A 87 -6.41 1.87 10.86
N ILE A 88 -6.34 2.04 12.17
CA ILE A 88 -6.23 3.35 12.78
C ILE A 88 -4.83 3.55 13.34
N ILE A 89 -4.24 4.67 12.99
CA ILE A 89 -2.92 5.04 13.44
C ILE A 89 -3.02 6.44 14.03
N ALA A 90 -2.49 6.61 15.24
CA ALA A 90 -2.36 7.93 15.82
C ALA A 90 -0.97 8.46 15.52
N VAL A 91 -0.88 9.71 15.09
CA VAL A 91 0.37 10.31 14.70
C VAL A 91 0.61 11.51 15.59
N THR A 92 1.71 11.48 16.30
CA THR A 92 2.09 12.53 17.25
C THR A 92 3.33 13.23 16.73
N ALA A 93 3.32 14.55 16.77
CA ALA A 93 4.52 15.32 16.44
C ALA A 93 4.80 16.28 17.57
N PRO A 94 6.08 16.57 17.86
CA PRO A 94 6.44 17.44 18.98
C PRO A 94 5.76 18.79 18.85
N GLY A 95 5.09 19.19 19.91
CA GLY A 95 4.40 20.48 19.96
C GLY A 95 3.10 20.53 19.19
N MET A 96 2.72 19.48 18.52
CA MET A 96 1.53 19.47 17.65
C MET A 96 0.42 18.58 18.17
N GLY A 97 0.67 17.86 19.26
CA GLY A 97 -0.32 16.93 19.75
C GLY A 97 -0.43 15.70 18.88
N SER A 98 -1.57 15.04 18.95
CA SER A 98 -1.79 13.77 18.28
C SER A 98 -3.03 13.87 17.40
N VAL A 99 -2.94 13.31 16.21
CA VAL A 99 -4.09 13.18 15.31
C VAL A 99 -4.29 11.71 15.00
N THR A 100 -5.54 11.34 14.77
CA THR A 100 -5.90 9.97 14.43
C THR A 100 -6.19 9.89 12.94
N CYS A 101 -5.53 8.95 12.28
CA CYS A 101 -5.67 8.80 10.84
C CYS A 101 -6.02 7.36 10.53
N ALA A 102 -6.72 7.16 9.42
CA ALA A 102 -7.09 5.83 8.97
C ALA A 102 -6.30 5.46 7.73
N VAL A 103 -5.90 4.20 7.65
CA VAL A 103 -5.21 3.68 6.48
C VAL A 103 -6.21 3.51 5.35
N GLY A 104 -5.82 3.95 4.17
CA GLY A 104 -6.64 3.78 2.97
C GLY A 104 -6.26 2.55 2.17
N GLY A 105 -4.99 2.20 2.15
CA GLY A 105 -4.55 1.04 1.43
C GLY A 105 -3.07 0.79 1.62
N VAL A 106 -2.65 -0.43 1.32
CA VAL A 106 -1.27 -0.86 1.45
C VAL A 106 -0.88 -1.57 0.17
N GLU A 107 0.22 -1.15 -0.42
CA GLU A 107 0.72 -1.73 -1.67
C GLU A 107 2.15 -2.18 -1.48
N ALA A 108 2.51 -3.27 -2.12
CA ALA A 108 3.90 -3.72 -2.11
C ALA A 108 4.75 -2.76 -2.92
N GLY A 109 5.95 -2.48 -2.40
CA GLY A 109 6.89 -1.64 -3.09
C GLY A 109 6.78 -0.18 -2.71
N ALA A 110 7.80 0.59 -3.07
CA ALA A 110 7.78 2.02 -2.87
C ALA A 110 6.94 2.68 -3.97
N PRO A 111 6.47 3.90 -3.74
CA PRO A 111 5.75 4.59 -4.80
C PRO A 111 6.62 4.63 -6.05
N ASN A 112 5.97 4.44 -7.17
CA ASN A 112 6.70 4.45 -8.43
C ASN A 112 7.13 5.87 -8.74
N THR A 113 8.37 6.19 -8.43
CA THR A 113 8.86 7.54 -8.66
C THR A 113 8.96 7.86 -10.13
N ALA A 114 9.12 6.85 -10.96
CA ALA A 114 9.11 7.11 -12.40
C ALA A 114 7.77 7.66 -12.84
N SER A 115 6.70 7.14 -12.27
CA SER A 115 5.40 7.67 -12.62
C SER A 115 5.13 9.02 -11.98
N ALA A 116 5.91 9.38 -11.00
CA ALA A 116 5.76 10.68 -10.35
C ALA A 116 6.33 11.80 -11.18
N ARG A 117 7.00 11.49 -12.24
CA ARG A 117 7.56 12.54 -13.08
C ARG A 117 6.67 12.95 -14.16
#